data_67cd2bd14032c5520713cb7ac9bd2ef8
#
_entry.id   67cd2bd14032c5520713cb7ac9bd2ef8
#
_cell.length_a   1.000
_cell.length_b   1.000
_cell.length_c   1.000
_cell.angle_alpha   90.00
_cell.angle_beta   90.00
_cell.angle_gamma   90.00
#
_symmetry.space_group_name_H-M   'P 1'
#
loop_
_entity.id
_entity.type
_entity.pdbx_description
1 polymer ?
#
loop_
_entity_poly.entity_id
_entity_poly.type
_entity_poly.pdbx_seq_one_letter_code
_entity_poly.pdbx_strand_id
1 'polypeptide(L)'
;AAALNVKLGRLDEDNERRRRVACRYMKEIKNPEVILPQMATEADAHVFHIFTIFTPGRDRLREHLEHYGVQSLIHYPIPPHRQGALSAYASLSLPVTERIHHEELSLPMSPLLTDEEINSVIPAVNTFNG
;
A
#
# COMPACT_ATOMS: atom_id res chain seq x y z
N ALA A 1 -22.86 -3.40 15.63
CA ALA A 1 -22.68 -4.84 15.89
C ALA A 1 -23.29 -5.70 14.79
N ALA A 2 -24.58 -5.55 14.41
CA ALA A 2 -25.25 -6.43 13.44
C ALA A 2 -24.53 -6.48 12.07
N ALA A 3 -24.16 -5.35 11.49
CA ALA A 3 -23.44 -5.28 10.22
C ALA A 3 -22.04 -5.94 10.30
N LEU A 4 -21.37 -5.84 11.45
CA LEU A 4 -20.05 -6.47 11.66
C LEU A 4 -20.18 -8.00 11.78
N ASN A 5 -21.23 -8.51 12.40
CA ASN A 5 -21.48 -9.95 12.50
C ASN A 5 -21.67 -10.60 11.11
N VAL A 6 -22.31 -9.93 10.17
CA VAL A 6 -22.43 -10.40 8.78
C VAL A 6 -21.06 -10.47 8.11
N LYS A 7 -20.19 -9.47 8.31
CA LYS A 7 -18.85 -9.42 7.73
C LYS A 7 -17.91 -10.45 8.38
N LEU A 8 -18.08 -10.71 9.69
CA LEU A 8 -17.22 -11.63 10.43
C LEU A 8 -17.24 -13.04 9.83
N GLY A 9 -18.40 -13.51 9.34
CA GLY A 9 -18.52 -14.81 8.72
C GLY A 9 -17.72 -14.99 7.40
N ARG A 10 -17.23 -13.89 6.81
CA ARG A 10 -16.41 -13.89 5.58
C ARG A 10 -14.99 -13.39 5.80
N LEU A 11 -14.62 -13.06 7.03
CA LEU A 11 -13.35 -12.38 7.32
C LEU A 11 -12.14 -13.22 6.87
N ASP A 12 -12.14 -14.52 7.14
CA ASP A 12 -11.03 -15.40 6.79
C ASP A 12 -10.88 -15.54 5.27
N GLU A 13 -11.99 -15.67 4.54
CA GLU A 13 -12.00 -15.71 3.08
C GLU A 13 -11.48 -14.38 2.49
N ASP A 14 -11.94 -13.25 3.03
CA ASP A 14 -11.51 -11.92 2.59
C ASP A 14 -10.02 -11.68 2.87
N ASN A 15 -9.50 -12.15 4.00
CA ASN A 15 -8.09 -12.07 4.33
C ASN A 15 -7.24 -12.97 3.41
N GLU A 16 -7.71 -14.16 3.09
CA GLU A 16 -7.05 -15.07 2.16
C GLU A 16 -7.00 -14.46 0.73
N ARG A 17 -8.06 -13.82 0.29
CA ARG A 17 -8.08 -13.10 -0.99
C ARG A 17 -7.05 -11.96 -1.02
N ARG A 18 -6.95 -11.14 0.05
CA ARG A 18 -5.91 -10.09 0.16
C ARG A 18 -4.51 -10.67 0.14
N ARG A 19 -4.25 -11.78 0.84
CA ARG A 19 -2.95 -12.47 0.81
C ARG A 19 -2.58 -12.92 -0.61
N ARG A 20 -3.53 -13.46 -1.38
CA ARG A 20 -3.29 -13.83 -2.79
C ARG A 20 -2.92 -12.63 -3.66
N VAL A 21 -3.63 -11.50 -3.53
CA VAL A 21 -3.29 -10.26 -4.24
C VAL A 21 -1.88 -9.79 -3.86
N ALA A 22 -1.57 -9.74 -2.57
CA ALA A 22 -0.26 -9.35 -2.07
C ALA A 22 0.86 -10.25 -2.59
N CYS A 23 0.66 -11.57 -2.61
CA CYS A 23 1.61 -12.53 -3.17
C CYS A 23 1.86 -12.26 -4.67
N ARG A 24 0.82 -11.94 -5.44
CA ARG A 24 0.98 -11.56 -6.85
C ARG A 24 1.80 -10.29 -7.01
N TYR A 25 1.48 -9.24 -6.27
CA TYR A 25 2.25 -7.99 -6.29
C TYR A 25 3.73 -8.23 -5.97
N MET A 26 4.03 -8.96 -4.91
CA MET A 26 5.42 -9.26 -4.53
C MET A 26 6.16 -10.12 -5.55
N LYS A 27 5.45 -11.04 -6.20
CA LYS A 27 6.05 -11.93 -7.20
C LYS A 27 6.25 -11.25 -8.55
N GLU A 28 5.32 -10.38 -8.97
CA GLU A 28 5.21 -9.91 -10.35
C GLU A 28 5.68 -8.45 -10.53
N ILE A 29 5.70 -7.63 -9.45
CA ILE A 29 6.34 -6.31 -9.50
C ILE A 29 7.85 -6.50 -9.44
N LYS A 30 8.56 -5.98 -10.47
CA LYS A 30 10.01 -6.13 -10.67
C LYS A 30 10.72 -4.80 -10.87
N ASN A 31 10.02 -3.68 -10.70
CA ASN A 31 10.61 -2.36 -10.87
C ASN A 31 11.66 -2.10 -9.78
N PRO A 32 12.95 -1.86 -10.13
CA PRO A 32 14.01 -1.66 -9.17
C PRO A 32 13.91 -0.34 -8.40
N GLU A 33 13.11 0.61 -8.88
CA GLU A 33 12.89 1.90 -8.20
C GLU A 33 11.82 1.82 -7.10
N VAL A 34 11.17 0.66 -6.98
CA VAL A 34 10.09 0.42 -6.01
C VAL A 34 10.52 -0.61 -4.98
N ILE A 35 10.47 -0.23 -3.73
CA ILE A 35 10.73 -1.13 -2.60
C ILE A 35 9.40 -1.74 -2.16
N LEU A 36 9.32 -3.05 -2.23
CA LEU A 36 8.15 -3.83 -1.79
C LEU A 36 8.25 -4.16 -0.30
N PRO A 37 7.11 -4.39 0.40
CA PRO A 37 7.12 -4.86 1.77
C PRO A 37 7.77 -6.24 1.87
N GLN A 38 8.38 -6.52 3.02
CA GLN A 38 8.89 -7.86 3.29
C GLN A 38 7.74 -8.80 3.68
N MET A 39 7.80 -10.04 3.19
CA MET A 39 6.88 -11.08 3.65
C MET A 39 7.13 -11.40 5.13
N ALA A 40 6.05 -11.54 5.88
CA ALA A 40 6.14 -12.17 7.20
C ALA A 40 6.60 -13.62 7.05
N THR A 41 7.35 -14.12 8.03
CA THR A 41 7.84 -15.50 8.05
C THR A 41 6.71 -16.52 8.20
N GLU A 42 5.62 -16.13 8.84
CA GLU A 42 4.42 -16.95 9.01
C GLU A 42 3.34 -16.49 8.03
N ALA A 43 2.74 -17.44 7.32
CA ALA A 43 1.76 -17.16 6.25
C ALA A 43 0.58 -16.31 6.72
N ASP A 44 0.15 -16.46 7.97
CA ASP A 44 -1.01 -15.78 8.54
C ASP A 44 -0.69 -14.51 9.32
N ALA A 45 0.59 -14.16 9.46
CA ALA A 45 1.01 -13.02 10.28
C ALA A 45 0.58 -11.66 9.72
N HIS A 46 0.22 -11.58 8.43
CA HIS A 46 -0.20 -10.34 7.78
C HIS A 46 -1.46 -10.55 6.93
N VAL A 47 -2.44 -9.66 7.10
CA VAL A 47 -3.72 -9.68 6.36
C VAL A 47 -3.76 -8.72 5.17
N PHE A 48 -2.72 -7.91 4.98
CA PHE A 48 -2.61 -6.91 3.89
C PHE A 48 -3.86 -6.03 3.76
N HIS A 49 -4.26 -5.40 4.87
CA HIS A 49 -5.34 -4.42 4.84
C HIS A 49 -5.06 -3.31 3.82
N ILE A 50 -3.82 -2.85 3.77
CA ILE A 50 -3.22 -2.01 2.73
C ILE A 50 -1.97 -2.71 2.18
N PHE A 51 -1.58 -2.39 0.94
CA PHE A 51 -0.33 -2.85 0.34
C PHE A 51 0.54 -1.64 0.01
N THR A 52 1.52 -1.41 0.85
CA THR A 52 2.38 -0.23 0.82
C THR A 52 3.68 -0.52 0.08
N ILE A 53 4.04 0.35 -0.84
CA ILE A 53 5.32 0.36 -1.53
C ILE A 53 6.04 1.67 -1.23
N PHE A 54 7.37 1.71 -1.44
CA PHE A 54 8.17 2.89 -1.18
C PHE A 54 9.02 3.24 -2.40
N THR A 55 9.11 4.53 -2.70
CA THR A 55 10.01 5.08 -3.72
C THR A 55 10.28 6.56 -3.45
N PRO A 56 11.52 7.04 -3.65
CA PRO A 56 11.80 8.48 -3.59
C PRO A 56 10.98 9.29 -4.61
N GLY A 57 10.60 8.65 -5.72
CA GLY A 57 9.75 9.24 -6.77
C GLY A 57 8.25 9.08 -6.55
N ARG A 58 7.78 8.97 -5.28
CA ARG A 58 6.40 8.66 -4.92
C ARG A 58 5.34 9.46 -5.67
N ASP A 59 5.47 10.78 -5.74
CA ASP A 59 4.47 11.64 -6.38
C ASP A 59 4.45 11.43 -7.91
N ARG A 60 5.62 11.23 -8.53
CA ARG A 60 5.71 10.88 -9.96
C ARG A 60 5.13 9.49 -10.24
N LEU A 61 5.39 8.52 -9.37
CA LEU A 61 4.76 7.20 -9.49
C LEU A 61 3.25 7.29 -9.36
N ARG A 62 2.73 8.10 -8.45
CA ARG A 62 1.29 8.31 -8.28
C ARG A 62 0.66 8.89 -9.55
N GLU A 63 1.25 9.93 -10.14
CA GLU A 63 0.79 10.52 -11.39
C GLU A 63 0.87 9.52 -12.57
N HIS A 64 1.95 8.74 -12.64
CA HIS A 64 2.10 7.69 -13.62
C HIS A 64 1.00 6.62 -13.49
N LEU A 65 0.73 6.13 -12.29
CA LEU A 65 -0.34 5.16 -12.04
C LEU A 65 -1.72 5.73 -12.41
N GLU A 66 -1.98 6.99 -12.09
CA GLU A 66 -3.24 7.67 -12.45
C GLU A 66 -3.42 7.75 -13.98
N HIS A 67 -2.33 7.98 -14.74
CA HIS A 67 -2.36 7.94 -16.20
C HIS A 67 -2.76 6.56 -16.75
N TYR A 68 -2.41 5.48 -16.06
CA TYR A 68 -2.83 4.12 -16.40
C TYR A 68 -4.20 3.74 -15.79
N GLY A 69 -4.92 4.69 -15.19
CA GLY A 69 -6.22 4.45 -14.55
C GLY A 69 -6.13 3.71 -13.21
N VAL A 70 -4.94 3.60 -12.63
CA VAL A 70 -4.71 2.95 -11.35
C VAL A 70 -4.76 4.00 -10.22
N GLN A 71 -5.77 3.91 -9.36
CA GLN A 71 -5.88 4.77 -8.18
C GLN A 71 -4.95 4.29 -7.07
N SER A 72 -4.16 5.19 -6.50
CA SER A 72 -3.29 4.93 -5.37
C SER A 72 -3.51 5.97 -4.26
N LEU A 73 -3.17 5.63 -3.03
CA LEU A 73 -3.40 6.46 -1.85
C LEU A 73 -2.11 6.63 -1.04
N ILE A 74 -2.02 7.74 -0.32
CA ILE A 74 -0.92 8.01 0.62
C ILE A 74 -1.47 7.89 2.05
N HIS A 75 -0.95 6.98 2.86
CA HIS A 75 -1.37 6.74 4.24
C HIS A 75 -0.24 7.02 5.25
N TYR A 76 0.04 8.29 5.62
CA TYR A 76 -0.61 9.57 5.27
C TYR A 76 0.47 10.57 4.87
N PRO A 77 0.15 11.70 4.17
CA PRO A 77 1.17 12.61 3.65
C PRO A 77 1.90 13.40 4.73
N ILE A 78 1.29 13.57 5.92
CA ILE A 78 1.86 14.34 7.03
C ILE A 78 2.16 13.40 8.19
N PRO A 79 3.43 13.26 8.61
CA PRO A 79 3.78 12.43 9.76
C PRO A 79 3.14 12.95 11.06
N PRO A 80 2.81 12.07 12.02
CA PRO A 80 2.03 12.42 13.21
C PRO A 80 2.58 13.61 13.99
N HIS A 81 3.89 13.66 14.23
CA HIS A 81 4.54 14.76 14.98
C HIS A 81 4.48 16.12 14.25
N ARG A 82 4.17 16.14 12.95
CA ARG A 82 4.00 17.37 12.14
C ARG A 82 2.54 17.78 11.99
N GLN A 83 1.60 17.00 12.49
CA GLN A 83 0.16 17.32 12.42
C GLN A 83 -0.19 18.40 13.45
N GLY A 84 -1.13 19.30 13.11
CA GLY A 84 -1.51 20.42 13.97
C GLY A 84 -1.99 20.00 15.37
N ALA A 85 -2.68 18.87 15.49
CA ALA A 85 -3.12 18.31 16.77
C ALA A 85 -1.95 17.88 17.71
N LEU A 86 -0.77 17.67 17.15
CA LEU A 86 0.45 17.25 17.86
C LEU A 86 1.56 18.30 17.78
N SER A 87 1.20 19.57 17.64
CA SER A 87 2.14 20.70 17.47
C SER A 87 3.22 20.81 18.55
N ALA A 88 2.95 20.33 19.76
CA ALA A 88 3.95 20.25 20.85
C ALA A 88 5.16 19.36 20.50
N TYR A 89 5.02 18.45 19.54
CA TYR A 89 6.06 17.54 19.06
C TYR A 89 6.68 17.96 17.72
N ALA A 90 6.26 19.09 17.16
CA ALA A 90 6.68 19.53 15.83
C ALA A 90 8.20 19.77 15.68
N SER A 91 8.91 20.03 16.80
CA SER A 91 10.36 20.21 16.82
C SER A 91 11.16 18.91 16.80
N LEU A 92 10.51 17.75 16.97
CA LEU A 92 11.21 16.47 16.90
C LEU A 92 11.71 16.18 15.49
N SER A 93 12.92 15.63 15.40
CA SER A 93 13.46 15.03 14.18
C SER A 93 13.30 13.52 14.25
N LEU A 94 12.46 12.97 13.38
CA LEU A 94 12.16 11.54 13.29
C LEU A 94 12.43 11.04 11.86
N PRO A 95 13.71 10.94 11.45
CA PRO A 95 14.10 10.78 10.05
C PRO A 95 13.52 9.52 9.39
N VAL A 96 13.38 8.42 10.12
CA VAL A 96 12.75 7.20 9.57
C VAL A 96 11.27 7.42 9.30
N THR A 97 10.54 8.01 10.26
CA THR A 97 9.12 8.33 10.10
C THR A 97 8.90 9.32 8.96
N GLU A 98 9.70 10.39 8.91
CA GLU A 98 9.61 11.42 7.89
C GLU A 98 9.86 10.84 6.50
N ARG A 99 10.87 9.97 6.35
CA ARG A 99 11.15 9.26 5.10
C ARG A 99 9.99 8.36 4.69
N ILE A 100 9.44 7.56 5.61
CA ILE A 100 8.29 6.69 5.32
C ILE A 100 7.12 7.51 4.76
N HIS A 101 6.75 8.61 5.42
CA HIS A 101 5.66 9.46 4.95
C HIS A 101 5.96 10.17 3.62
N HIS A 102 7.23 10.36 3.28
CA HIS A 102 7.65 10.97 2.02
C HIS A 102 7.61 9.99 0.85
N GLU A 103 7.99 8.73 1.09
CA GLU A 103 8.21 7.71 0.05
C GLU A 103 7.03 6.73 -0.10
N GLU A 104 6.12 6.66 0.88
CA GLU A 104 5.03 5.69 0.92
C GLU A 104 3.97 5.95 -0.13
N LEU A 105 3.55 4.87 -0.83
CA LEU A 105 2.38 4.84 -1.69
C LEU A 105 1.67 3.50 -1.54
N SER A 106 0.36 3.53 -1.31
CA SER A 106 -0.47 2.34 -1.19
C SER A 106 -1.13 2.00 -2.52
N LEU A 107 -0.85 0.80 -3.01
CA LEU A 107 -1.49 0.22 -4.19
C LEU A 107 -2.92 -0.25 -3.88
N PRO A 108 -3.79 -0.38 -4.90
CA PRO A 108 -5.12 -0.96 -4.73
C PRO A 108 -5.07 -2.29 -3.99
N MET A 109 -5.84 -2.40 -2.90
CA MET A 109 -5.91 -3.61 -2.10
C MET A 109 -7.34 -3.83 -1.59
N SER A 110 -7.97 -4.89 -2.06
CA SER A 110 -9.33 -5.27 -1.67
C SER A 110 -9.51 -6.79 -1.86
N PRO A 111 -10.33 -7.45 -1.03
CA PRO A 111 -10.72 -8.83 -1.30
C PRO A 111 -11.61 -8.99 -2.54
N LEU A 112 -12.09 -7.87 -3.11
CA LEU A 112 -12.96 -7.85 -4.29
C LEU A 112 -12.23 -7.54 -5.59
N LEU A 113 -10.90 -7.28 -5.54
CA LEU A 113 -10.12 -7.04 -6.75
C LEU A 113 -10.20 -8.23 -7.68
N THR A 114 -10.51 -7.94 -8.95
CA THR A 114 -10.51 -8.92 -10.03
C THR A 114 -9.09 -9.17 -10.54
N ASP A 115 -8.89 -10.27 -11.27
CA ASP A 115 -7.60 -10.54 -11.89
C ASP A 115 -7.26 -9.50 -12.97
N GLU A 116 -8.25 -8.96 -13.68
CA GLU A 116 -8.09 -7.88 -14.66
C GLU A 116 -7.58 -6.60 -14.00
N GLU A 117 -8.13 -6.22 -12.86
CA GLU A 117 -7.67 -5.05 -12.10
C GLU A 117 -6.22 -5.25 -11.61
N ILE A 118 -5.89 -6.43 -11.08
CA ILE A 118 -4.51 -6.75 -10.66
C ILE A 118 -3.56 -6.72 -11.87
N ASN A 119 -3.99 -7.27 -13.01
CA ASN A 119 -3.23 -7.27 -14.26
C ASN A 119 -3.04 -5.86 -14.85
N SER A 120 -3.83 -4.87 -14.48
CA SER A 120 -3.60 -3.46 -14.84
C SER A 120 -2.58 -2.78 -13.91
N VAL A 121 -2.61 -3.08 -12.61
CA VAL A 121 -1.71 -2.48 -11.61
C VAL A 121 -0.25 -2.88 -11.82
N ILE A 122 0.01 -4.18 -11.99
CA ILE A 122 1.38 -4.72 -12.03
C ILE A 122 2.21 -4.13 -13.19
N PRO A 123 1.74 -4.14 -14.45
CA PRO A 123 2.47 -3.50 -15.55
C PRO A 123 2.64 -1.99 -15.36
N ALA A 124 1.62 -1.30 -14.82
CA ALA A 124 1.71 0.12 -14.56
C ALA A 124 2.86 0.46 -13.59
N VAL A 125 3.01 -0.32 -12.51
CA VAL A 125 4.15 -0.16 -11.60
C VAL A 125 5.47 -0.52 -12.28
N ASN A 126 5.50 -1.59 -13.07
CA ASN A 126 6.73 -2.08 -13.71
C ASN A 126 7.24 -1.16 -14.83
N THR A 127 6.39 -0.36 -15.45
CA THR A 127 6.77 0.58 -16.52
C THR A 127 7.14 1.96 -16.01
N PHE A 128 7.01 2.22 -14.72
CA PHE A 128 7.44 3.48 -14.12
C PHE A 128 8.96 3.64 -14.25
N ASN A 129 9.36 4.85 -14.66
CA ASN A 129 10.75 5.29 -14.79
C ASN A 129 10.88 6.60 -14.03
N GLY A 130 11.50 6.56 -12.88
CA GLY A 130 11.62 7.65 -11.93
C GLY A 130 12.50 8.82 -12.37
#